data_4080dfd2fe7fb660c7d864f71d399b18
#
_entry.id   4080dfd2fe7fb660c7d864f71d399b18
#
_cell.length_a   1.000
_cell.length_b   1.000
_cell.length_c   1.000
_cell.angle_alpha   90.00
_cell.angle_beta   90.00
_cell.angle_gamma   90.00
#
_symmetry.space_group_name_H-M   'P 1'
#
loop_
_entity.id
_entity.type
_entity.pdbx_description
1 polymer ?
#
loop_
_entity_poly.entity_id
_entity_poly.type
_entity_poly.pdbx_seq_one_letter_code
_entity_poly.pdbx_strand_id
1 'polypeptide(L)'
;FLSGITTKSLNAFYYACSYAKVDYSAFMNVTARLALKLIPADLKSQPIFLCIDDTMVSKFGKKFEDVSKLFDHAAHNGSNYLNGHCFVSLMLCVPVWSRDRISYLAVPLGYRMWQKKESKLELASAMVRQVMPEFSAQRNVIILCDSWYVKQNLVSVVDEYENLDLIGNARADSVIYDLAPQPTCCTVKQKSIFWHCATDKVISFLFSDFCSCIVNFNHINVTGR
;
A
#
# COMPACT_ATOMS: atom_id res chain seq x y z
N PHE A 1 16.77 -8.04 22.54
CA PHE A 1 16.35 -8.54 21.21
C PHE A 1 17.56 -8.76 20.28
N LEU A 2 18.39 -7.73 20.04
CA LEU A 2 19.54 -7.85 19.13
C LEU A 2 20.58 -8.87 19.59
N SER A 3 20.82 -9.03 20.90
CA SER A 3 21.76 -10.02 21.44
C SER A 3 21.36 -11.49 21.16
N GLY A 4 20.09 -11.74 20.89
CA GLY A 4 19.62 -13.07 20.48
C GLY A 4 19.76 -13.36 18.98
N ILE A 5 20.03 -12.33 18.17
CA ILE A 5 20.11 -12.43 16.70
C ILE A 5 21.56 -12.35 16.21
N THR A 6 22.40 -11.60 16.88
CA THR A 6 23.78 -11.36 16.45
C THR A 6 24.74 -11.26 17.63
N THR A 7 25.98 -11.72 17.41
CA THR A 7 27.12 -11.53 18.34
C THR A 7 27.77 -10.15 18.20
N LYS A 8 27.32 -9.33 17.24
CA LYS A 8 27.88 -7.99 17.01
C LYS A 8 27.45 -7.01 18.09
N SER A 9 28.32 -6.05 18.41
CA SER A 9 28.01 -5.00 19.37
C SER A 9 26.94 -4.05 18.85
N LEU A 10 26.22 -3.38 19.76
CA LEU A 10 25.23 -2.35 19.42
C LEU A 10 25.86 -1.22 18.59
N ASN A 11 27.10 -0.83 18.89
CA ASN A 11 27.83 0.18 18.13
C ASN A 11 28.11 -0.25 16.69
N ALA A 12 28.41 -1.53 16.45
CA ALA A 12 28.59 -2.05 15.10
C ALA A 12 27.28 -1.97 14.29
N PHE A 13 26.14 -2.18 14.96
CA PHE A 13 24.82 -2.01 14.34
C PHE A 13 24.55 -0.55 13.98
N TYR A 14 24.76 0.39 14.92
CA TYR A 14 24.60 1.81 14.62
C TYR A 14 25.54 2.29 13.52
N TYR A 15 26.79 1.83 13.51
CA TYR A 15 27.74 2.14 12.46
C TYR A 15 27.24 1.65 11.09
N ALA A 16 26.76 0.41 11.03
CA ALA A 16 26.20 -0.15 9.81
C ALA A 16 24.98 0.66 9.33
N CYS A 17 24.05 1.00 10.22
CA CYS A 17 22.89 1.81 9.86
C CYS A 17 23.23 3.23 9.37
N SER A 18 24.35 3.81 9.88
CA SER A 18 24.73 5.18 9.53
C SER A 18 25.60 5.28 8.28
N TYR A 19 26.43 4.27 7.99
CA TYR A 19 27.47 4.35 6.98
C TYR A 19 27.39 3.29 5.88
N ALA A 20 26.63 2.20 6.09
CA ALA A 20 26.50 1.19 5.06
C ALA A 20 25.69 1.75 3.86
N LYS A 21 26.24 1.57 2.67
CA LYS A 21 25.52 1.87 1.43
C LYS A 21 24.55 0.72 1.14
N VAL A 22 23.34 0.82 1.68
CA VAL A 22 22.28 -0.18 1.47
C VAL A 22 21.49 0.21 0.23
N ASP A 23 21.37 -0.71 -0.71
CA ASP A 23 20.40 -0.60 -1.80
C ASP A 23 19.02 -1.00 -1.25
N TYR A 24 18.26 -0.01 -0.82
CA TYR A 24 16.91 -0.23 -0.28
C TYR A 24 15.93 -0.81 -1.31
N SER A 25 16.17 -0.57 -2.60
CA SER A 25 15.35 -1.14 -3.67
C SER A 25 15.59 -2.64 -3.81
N ALA A 26 16.85 -3.06 -3.84
CA ALA A 26 17.20 -4.47 -3.83
C ALA A 26 16.73 -5.15 -2.53
N PHE A 27 16.83 -4.48 -1.40
CA PHE A 27 16.36 -5.00 -0.11
C PHE A 27 14.84 -5.26 -0.12
N MET A 28 14.05 -4.34 -0.65
CA MET A 28 12.60 -4.50 -0.79
C MET A 28 12.24 -5.72 -1.65
N ASN A 29 12.88 -5.88 -2.80
CA ASN A 29 12.64 -6.99 -3.71
C ASN A 29 13.05 -8.34 -3.11
N VAL A 30 14.20 -8.41 -2.41
CA VAL A 30 14.65 -9.62 -1.70
C VAL A 30 13.67 -9.98 -0.59
N THR A 31 13.19 -9.00 0.16
CA THR A 31 12.20 -9.21 1.24
C THR A 31 10.90 -9.77 0.67
N ALA A 32 10.41 -9.24 -0.45
CA ALA A 32 9.23 -9.77 -1.13
C ALA A 32 9.43 -11.24 -1.55
N ARG A 33 10.57 -11.57 -2.18
CA ARG A 33 10.89 -12.96 -2.56
C ARG A 33 10.96 -13.91 -1.38
N LEU A 34 11.54 -13.46 -0.25
CA LEU A 34 11.59 -14.27 0.97
C LEU A 34 10.21 -14.48 1.57
N ALA A 35 9.37 -13.43 1.61
CA ALA A 35 7.99 -13.53 2.09
C ALA A 35 7.16 -14.53 1.25
N LEU A 36 7.31 -14.51 -0.07
CA LEU A 36 6.63 -15.47 -0.95
C LEU A 36 7.02 -16.93 -0.69
N LYS A 37 8.24 -17.20 -0.23
CA LYS A 37 8.67 -18.56 0.15
C LYS A 37 8.00 -19.09 1.42
N LEU A 38 7.42 -18.21 2.23
CA LEU A 38 6.67 -18.59 3.43
C LEU A 38 5.26 -19.10 3.12
N ILE A 39 4.76 -18.89 1.90
CA ILE A 39 3.43 -19.33 1.50
C ILE A 39 3.41 -20.87 1.37
N PRO A 40 2.58 -21.58 2.13
CA PRO A 40 2.39 -23.02 1.98
C PRO A 40 1.91 -23.39 0.56
N ALA A 41 2.23 -24.60 0.13
CA ALA A 41 1.95 -25.06 -1.23
C ALA A 41 0.45 -25.04 -1.57
N ASP A 42 -0.37 -25.41 -0.62
CA ASP A 42 -1.84 -25.45 -0.71
C ASP A 42 -2.51 -24.07 -0.64
N LEU A 43 -1.79 -23.03 -0.18
CA LEU A 43 -2.26 -21.65 -0.15
C LEU A 43 -1.75 -20.80 -1.33
N LYS A 44 -1.06 -21.40 -2.29
CA LYS A 44 -0.51 -20.67 -3.45
C LYS A 44 -1.57 -20.02 -4.35
N SER A 45 -2.79 -20.53 -4.35
CA SER A 45 -3.92 -19.96 -5.09
C SER A 45 -4.59 -18.79 -4.38
N GLN A 46 -4.31 -18.59 -3.09
CA GLN A 46 -4.86 -17.47 -2.35
C GLN A 46 -4.23 -16.15 -2.81
N PRO A 47 -5.00 -15.04 -2.82
CA PRO A 47 -4.48 -13.72 -3.14
C PRO A 47 -3.41 -13.29 -2.12
N ILE A 48 -2.53 -12.40 -2.55
CA ILE A 48 -1.64 -11.63 -1.66
C ILE A 48 -2.09 -10.18 -1.65
N PHE A 49 -1.81 -9.47 -0.57
CA PHE A 49 -2.20 -8.07 -0.46
C PHE A 49 -0.98 -7.17 -0.35
N LEU A 50 -1.04 -6.03 -1.03
CA LEU A 50 -0.12 -4.91 -0.88
C LEU A 50 -0.85 -3.79 -0.13
N CYS A 51 -0.55 -3.62 1.15
CA CYS A 51 -1.16 -2.58 1.96
C CYS A 51 -0.32 -1.31 1.88
N ILE A 52 -0.98 -0.20 1.52
CA ILE A 52 -0.38 1.13 1.41
C ILE A 52 -1.00 2.03 2.45
N ASP A 53 -0.14 2.69 3.23
CA ASP A 53 -0.56 3.67 4.22
C ASP A 53 0.57 4.68 4.47
N ASP A 54 0.28 5.79 5.14
CA ASP A 54 1.30 6.72 5.55
C ASP A 54 1.33 6.91 7.07
N THR A 55 2.54 7.09 7.57
CA THR A 55 2.79 7.26 8.99
C THR A 55 3.56 8.55 9.24
N MET A 56 3.16 9.29 10.27
CA MET A 56 3.82 10.51 10.69
C MET A 56 4.64 10.27 11.96
N VAL A 57 5.89 10.74 11.95
CA VAL A 57 6.80 10.65 13.08
C VAL A 57 7.15 12.07 13.53
N SER A 58 6.65 12.49 14.70
CA SER A 58 6.93 13.80 15.27
C SER A 58 8.43 13.96 15.57
N LYS A 59 8.96 15.15 15.30
CA LYS A 59 10.34 15.54 15.59
C LYS A 59 10.36 16.83 16.39
N PHE A 60 11.19 16.84 17.39
CA PHE A 60 11.44 17.99 18.24
C PHE A 60 12.82 18.59 17.91
N GLY A 61 12.87 19.89 17.68
CA GLY A 61 14.08 20.61 17.32
C GLY A 61 14.12 21.03 15.85
N LYS A 62 15.15 21.85 15.52
CA LYS A 62 15.28 22.51 14.20
C LYS A 62 16.40 21.93 13.31
N LYS A 63 17.10 20.89 13.79
CA LYS A 63 18.30 20.34 13.12
C LYS A 63 18.06 19.08 12.30
N PHE A 64 16.84 18.59 12.24
CA PHE A 64 16.52 17.42 11.42
C PHE A 64 16.26 17.85 9.98
N GLU A 65 16.90 17.21 9.04
CA GLU A 65 16.65 17.41 7.61
C GLU A 65 15.22 16.96 7.25
N ASP A 66 14.64 17.59 6.24
CA ASP A 66 13.30 17.25 5.68
C ASP A 66 12.12 17.25 6.68
N VAL A 67 12.31 17.87 7.87
CA VAL A 67 11.18 18.08 8.78
C VAL A 67 10.21 19.09 8.18
N SER A 68 8.95 18.76 8.19
CA SER A 68 7.90 19.63 7.70
C SER A 68 6.73 19.71 8.68
N LYS A 69 5.96 20.79 8.55
CA LYS A 69 4.69 20.94 9.24
C LYS A 69 3.67 20.05 8.54
N LEU A 70 3.18 19.04 9.26
CA LEU A 70 2.25 18.01 8.80
C LEU A 70 0.90 18.24 9.46
N PHE A 71 -0.17 18.01 8.73
CA PHE A 71 -1.52 18.02 9.29
C PHE A 71 -1.81 16.64 9.87
N ASP A 72 -2.16 16.61 11.16
CA ASP A 72 -2.49 15.39 11.88
C ASP A 72 -3.98 15.37 12.22
N HIS A 73 -4.72 14.51 11.55
CA HIS A 73 -6.16 14.33 11.77
C HIS A 73 -6.50 13.75 13.16
N ALA A 74 -5.53 13.07 13.79
CA ALA A 74 -5.70 12.42 15.09
C ALA A 74 -5.24 13.30 16.27
N ALA A 75 -4.68 14.50 16.00
CA ALA A 75 -4.17 15.35 17.07
C ALA A 75 -5.30 15.96 17.90
N HIS A 76 -5.26 15.68 19.20
CA HIS A 76 -6.21 16.22 20.18
C HIS A 76 -5.60 17.34 21.07
N ASN A 77 -4.44 17.87 20.73
CA ASN A 77 -3.63 18.77 21.59
C ASN A 77 -3.78 20.26 21.23
N GLY A 78 -4.94 20.68 20.74
CA GLY A 78 -5.20 22.08 20.40
C GLY A 78 -4.52 22.60 19.12
N SER A 79 -3.69 21.80 18.47
CA SER A 79 -3.11 22.08 17.15
C SER A 79 -3.22 20.84 16.27
N ASN A 80 -3.90 20.95 15.14
CA ASN A 80 -3.99 19.88 14.15
C ASN A 80 -2.69 19.74 13.32
N TYR A 81 -1.58 20.25 13.83
CA TYR A 81 -0.30 20.21 13.12
C TYR A 81 0.81 19.69 14.02
N LEU A 82 1.65 18.84 13.48
CA LEU A 82 2.92 18.43 14.07
C LEU A 82 4.09 18.76 13.12
N ASN A 83 5.25 18.98 13.71
CA ASN A 83 6.49 19.01 12.95
C ASN A 83 7.09 17.60 12.94
N GLY A 84 7.41 17.08 11.76
CA GLY A 84 7.91 15.73 11.69
C GLY A 84 8.19 15.26 10.27
N HIS A 85 8.44 13.97 10.17
CA HIS A 85 8.56 13.25 8.91
C HIS A 85 7.27 12.49 8.62
N CYS A 86 6.91 12.41 7.35
CA CYS A 86 5.86 11.52 6.87
C CYS A 86 6.50 10.44 5.99
N PHE A 87 6.14 9.19 6.23
CA PHE A 87 6.63 8.04 5.48
C PHE A 87 5.45 7.34 4.83
N VAL A 88 5.54 7.09 3.53
CA VAL A 88 4.65 6.16 2.84
C VAL A 88 5.20 4.77 3.02
N SER A 89 4.38 3.84 3.47
CA SER A 89 4.73 2.45 3.73
C SER A 89 4.10 1.52 2.71
N LEU A 90 4.82 0.47 2.35
CA LEU A 90 4.32 -0.67 1.59
C LEU A 90 4.54 -1.94 2.39
N MET A 91 3.46 -2.66 2.63
CA MET A 91 3.47 -3.91 3.38
C MET A 91 2.90 -5.03 2.51
N LEU A 92 3.57 -6.18 2.48
CA LEU A 92 3.10 -7.38 1.79
C LEU A 92 2.44 -8.32 2.81
N CYS A 93 1.19 -8.70 2.56
CA CYS A 93 0.50 -9.69 3.36
C CYS A 93 0.42 -11.00 2.57
N VAL A 94 1.01 -12.05 3.12
CA VAL A 94 1.05 -13.39 2.52
C VAL A 94 0.21 -14.39 3.32
N PRO A 95 -0.53 -15.30 2.66
CA PRO A 95 -1.35 -16.29 3.34
C PRO A 95 -0.48 -17.34 4.04
N VAL A 96 -0.83 -17.64 5.27
CA VAL A 96 -0.19 -18.66 6.11
C VAL A 96 -1.24 -19.41 6.93
N TRP A 97 -0.91 -20.59 7.39
CA TRP A 97 -1.74 -21.31 8.37
C TRP A 97 -1.52 -20.76 9.78
N SER A 98 -2.60 -20.46 10.48
CA SER A 98 -2.59 -20.13 11.91
C SER A 98 -3.75 -20.83 12.59
N ARG A 99 -3.46 -21.78 13.47
CA ARG A 99 -4.47 -22.55 14.23
C ARG A 99 -5.58 -23.12 13.31
N ASP A 100 -5.20 -23.82 12.26
CA ASP A 100 -6.08 -24.44 11.25
C ASP A 100 -6.98 -23.46 10.48
N ARG A 101 -6.61 -22.18 10.46
CA ARG A 101 -7.30 -21.13 9.68
C ARG A 101 -6.30 -20.41 8.78
N ILE A 102 -6.77 -19.98 7.63
CA ILE A 102 -5.99 -19.08 6.78
C ILE A 102 -5.87 -17.74 7.49
N SER A 103 -4.66 -17.28 7.64
CA SER A 103 -4.30 -15.99 8.20
C SER A 103 -3.32 -15.28 7.26
N TYR A 104 -3.08 -14.00 7.46
CA TYR A 104 -2.14 -13.25 6.64
C TYR A 104 -0.99 -12.72 7.49
N LEU A 105 0.23 -13.10 7.11
CA LEU A 105 1.45 -12.59 7.71
C LEU A 105 1.82 -11.28 7.00
N ALA A 106 1.82 -10.19 7.75
CA ALA A 106 2.22 -8.87 7.26
C ALA A 106 3.75 -8.71 7.33
N VAL A 107 4.37 -8.44 6.20
CA VAL A 107 5.81 -8.25 6.04
C VAL A 107 6.07 -6.85 5.50
N PRO A 108 6.70 -5.95 6.26
CA PRO A 108 7.03 -4.62 5.76
C PRO A 108 8.07 -4.73 4.64
N LEU A 109 7.74 -4.22 3.46
CA LEU A 109 8.64 -4.20 2.32
C LEU A 109 9.55 -2.97 2.35
N GLY A 110 8.98 -1.81 2.65
CA GLY A 110 9.75 -0.59 2.69
C GLY A 110 8.95 0.64 3.09
N TYR A 111 9.70 1.70 3.33
CA TYR A 111 9.21 3.02 3.67
C TYR A 111 9.88 4.05 2.78
N ARG A 112 9.14 5.04 2.28
CA ARG A 112 9.66 6.18 1.52
C ARG A 112 9.32 7.46 2.27
N MET A 113 10.34 8.25 2.60
CA MET A 113 10.13 9.53 3.26
C MET A 113 9.59 10.55 2.26
N TRP A 114 8.50 11.19 2.62
CA TRP A 114 7.92 12.25 1.82
C TRP A 114 8.64 13.57 2.02
N GLN A 115 9.29 14.07 0.97
CA GLN A 115 10.12 15.29 0.97
C GLN A 115 9.44 16.50 0.31
N LYS A 116 8.14 16.45 0.00
CA LYS A 116 7.38 17.48 -0.74
C LYS A 116 7.84 17.73 -2.20
N LYS A 117 8.84 17.02 -2.68
CA LYS A 117 9.30 17.09 -4.08
C LYS A 117 8.36 16.33 -5.02
N GLU A 118 7.78 15.27 -4.52
CA GLU A 118 6.82 14.39 -5.18
C GLU A 118 5.63 14.14 -4.26
N SER A 119 4.51 13.71 -4.81
CA SER A 119 3.34 13.38 -4.00
C SER A 119 3.50 12.02 -3.32
N LYS A 120 2.79 11.82 -2.20
CA LYS A 120 2.72 10.49 -1.54
C LYS A 120 2.16 9.41 -2.50
N LEU A 121 1.29 9.81 -3.44
CA LEU A 121 0.73 8.93 -4.45
C LEU A 121 1.78 8.46 -5.45
N GLU A 122 2.68 9.33 -5.88
CA GLU A 122 3.80 8.98 -6.75
C GLU A 122 4.76 8.03 -6.04
N LEU A 123 5.07 8.29 -4.76
CA LEU A 123 5.88 7.39 -3.94
C LEU A 123 5.24 6.00 -3.84
N ALA A 124 3.94 5.93 -3.52
CA ALA A 124 3.20 4.68 -3.43
C ALA A 124 3.21 3.92 -4.77
N SER A 125 2.89 4.61 -5.86
CA SER A 125 2.88 4.04 -7.21
C SER A 125 4.25 3.50 -7.63
N ALA A 126 5.32 4.24 -7.32
CA ALA A 126 6.69 3.80 -7.60
C ALA A 126 7.07 2.55 -6.79
N MET A 127 6.64 2.45 -5.51
CA MET A 127 6.90 1.27 -4.68
C MET A 127 6.14 0.05 -5.21
N VAL A 128 4.90 0.20 -5.65
CA VAL A 128 4.13 -0.89 -6.26
C VAL A 128 4.80 -1.36 -7.54
N ARG A 129 5.12 -0.46 -8.48
CA ARG A 129 5.81 -0.81 -9.73
C ARG A 129 7.14 -1.51 -9.49
N GLN A 130 7.86 -1.14 -8.44
CA GLN A 130 9.13 -1.74 -8.09
C GLN A 130 8.98 -3.20 -7.65
N VAL A 131 7.92 -3.55 -6.89
CA VAL A 131 7.76 -4.88 -6.32
C VAL A 131 6.97 -5.83 -7.23
N MET A 132 6.10 -5.31 -8.09
CA MET A 132 5.24 -6.14 -8.95
C MET A 132 6.01 -7.17 -9.80
N PRO A 133 7.20 -6.88 -10.36
CA PRO A 133 7.97 -7.87 -11.11
C PRO A 133 8.41 -9.11 -10.29
N GLU A 134 8.37 -9.04 -8.95
CA GLU A 134 8.70 -10.17 -8.10
C GLU A 134 7.54 -11.19 -7.96
N PHE A 135 6.34 -10.82 -8.40
CA PHE A 135 5.15 -11.68 -8.37
C PHE A 135 4.91 -12.33 -9.72
N SER A 136 4.58 -13.63 -9.72
CA SER A 136 4.22 -14.29 -10.98
C SER A 136 2.91 -13.76 -11.54
N ALA A 137 2.75 -13.76 -12.87
CA ALA A 137 1.53 -13.31 -13.53
C ALA A 137 0.26 -14.10 -13.12
N GLN A 138 0.43 -15.34 -12.64
CA GLN A 138 -0.69 -16.17 -12.16
C GLN A 138 -1.08 -15.86 -10.71
N ARG A 139 -0.33 -14.99 -10.02
CA ARG A 139 -0.60 -14.61 -8.63
C ARG A 139 -1.56 -13.44 -8.61
N ASN A 140 -2.73 -13.60 -8.02
CA ASN A 140 -3.62 -12.47 -7.77
C ASN A 140 -3.03 -11.58 -6.67
N VAL A 141 -2.80 -10.31 -6.99
CA VAL A 141 -2.27 -9.28 -6.11
C VAL A 141 -3.33 -8.21 -5.93
N ILE A 142 -3.64 -7.86 -4.69
CA ILE A 142 -4.66 -6.86 -4.38
C ILE A 142 -4.03 -5.74 -3.57
N ILE A 143 -4.10 -4.51 -4.07
CA ILE A 143 -3.74 -3.32 -3.30
C ILE A 143 -4.86 -3.02 -2.30
N LEU A 144 -4.50 -2.81 -1.04
CA LEU A 144 -5.39 -2.29 0.00
C LEU A 144 -4.88 -0.91 0.43
N CYS A 145 -5.74 0.09 0.36
CA CYS A 145 -5.41 1.44 0.77
C CYS A 145 -6.63 2.20 1.30
N ASP A 146 -6.38 3.30 2.00
CA ASP A 146 -7.44 4.19 2.45
C ASP A 146 -7.98 5.07 1.29
N SER A 147 -9.03 5.82 1.58
CA SER A 147 -9.70 6.68 0.60
C SER A 147 -8.81 7.80 0.04
N TRP A 148 -7.76 8.18 0.75
CA TRP A 148 -6.84 9.22 0.30
C TRP A 148 -5.98 8.76 -0.88
N TYR A 149 -5.64 7.46 -0.91
CA TYR A 149 -4.83 6.84 -1.96
C TYR A 149 -5.64 6.41 -3.19
N VAL A 150 -6.97 6.33 -3.11
CA VAL A 150 -7.83 5.95 -4.25
C VAL A 150 -7.95 7.13 -5.21
N LYS A 151 -6.90 7.37 -5.98
CA LYS A 151 -6.80 8.44 -6.98
C LYS A 151 -6.13 7.93 -8.25
N GLN A 152 -6.31 8.69 -9.35
CA GLN A 152 -5.81 8.35 -10.68
C GLN A 152 -4.38 7.80 -10.68
N ASN A 153 -3.47 8.43 -9.95
CA ASN A 153 -2.05 8.04 -9.95
C ASN A 153 -1.83 6.59 -9.49
N LEU A 154 -2.58 6.12 -8.48
CA LEU A 154 -2.47 4.76 -8.01
C LEU A 154 -3.37 3.80 -8.81
N VAL A 155 -4.58 4.25 -9.17
CA VAL A 155 -5.51 3.45 -9.96
C VAL A 155 -4.91 3.09 -11.33
N SER A 156 -4.21 4.04 -11.99
CA SER A 156 -3.56 3.76 -13.27
C SER A 156 -2.46 2.69 -13.21
N VAL A 157 -1.87 2.45 -12.03
CA VAL A 157 -0.91 1.35 -11.86
C VAL A 157 -1.59 -0.01 -11.98
N VAL A 158 -2.87 -0.10 -11.58
CA VAL A 158 -3.64 -1.35 -11.71
C VAL A 158 -3.82 -1.73 -13.17
N ASP A 159 -3.97 -0.76 -14.07
CA ASP A 159 -4.12 -0.99 -15.50
C ASP A 159 -2.82 -1.48 -16.18
N GLU A 160 -1.67 -1.32 -15.51
CA GLU A 160 -0.36 -1.76 -16.04
C GLU A 160 -0.13 -3.28 -15.89
N TYR A 161 -0.91 -3.96 -15.01
CA TYR A 161 -0.70 -5.37 -14.66
C TYR A 161 -2.03 -6.14 -14.67
N GLU A 162 -2.10 -7.24 -15.42
CA GLU A 162 -3.31 -8.06 -15.52
C GLU A 162 -3.72 -8.73 -14.19
N ASN A 163 -2.74 -9.02 -13.35
CA ASN A 163 -2.89 -9.72 -12.08
C ASN A 163 -2.97 -8.79 -10.86
N LEU A 164 -3.19 -7.50 -11.06
CA LEU A 164 -3.28 -6.50 -10.00
C LEU A 164 -4.67 -5.91 -9.92
N ASP A 165 -5.26 -5.94 -8.73
CA ASP A 165 -6.52 -5.30 -8.38
C ASP A 165 -6.32 -4.26 -7.26
N LEU A 166 -7.32 -3.41 -7.02
CA LEU A 166 -7.31 -2.43 -5.93
C LEU A 166 -8.63 -2.47 -5.16
N ILE A 167 -8.52 -2.54 -3.85
CA ILE A 167 -9.63 -2.34 -2.92
C ILE A 167 -9.29 -1.15 -2.03
N GLY A 168 -10.16 -0.17 -2.02
CA GLY A 168 -9.99 1.02 -1.18
C GLY A 168 -11.33 1.63 -0.79
N ASN A 169 -11.33 2.47 0.23
CA ASN A 169 -12.53 3.19 0.64
C ASN A 169 -12.84 4.32 -0.34
N ALA A 170 -14.08 4.44 -0.76
CA ALA A 170 -14.55 5.65 -1.43
C ALA A 170 -14.85 6.73 -0.38
N ARG A 171 -14.51 7.98 -0.69
CA ARG A 171 -14.95 9.12 0.12
C ARG A 171 -16.46 9.31 -0.05
N ALA A 172 -17.14 9.74 1.00
CA ALA A 172 -18.59 9.97 0.95
C ALA A 172 -19.00 11.05 -0.08
N ASP A 173 -18.08 11.94 -0.45
CA ASP A 173 -18.25 13.00 -1.45
C ASP A 173 -17.77 12.58 -2.85
N SER A 174 -17.40 11.31 -3.05
CA SER A 174 -16.98 10.81 -4.36
C SER A 174 -18.18 10.66 -5.30
N VAL A 175 -18.03 11.19 -6.50
CA VAL A 175 -19.03 10.97 -7.57
C VAL A 175 -18.68 9.67 -8.28
N ILE A 176 -19.60 8.72 -8.23
CA ILE A 176 -19.48 7.43 -8.93
C ILE A 176 -20.31 7.53 -10.20
N TYR A 177 -19.70 7.22 -11.33
CA TYR A 177 -20.37 7.20 -12.63
C TYR A 177 -20.69 5.75 -13.01
N ASP A 178 -21.84 5.54 -13.60
CA ASP A 178 -22.18 4.28 -14.22
C ASP A 178 -21.41 4.08 -15.54
N LEU A 179 -21.40 2.86 -16.06
CA LEU A 179 -20.79 2.57 -17.36
C LEU A 179 -21.39 3.50 -18.43
N ALA A 180 -20.51 4.02 -19.30
CA ALA A 180 -20.97 4.84 -20.41
C ALA A 180 -22.02 4.05 -21.24
N PRO A 181 -23.17 4.65 -21.56
CA PRO A 181 -24.12 4.01 -22.46
C PRO A 181 -23.41 3.72 -23.79
N GLN A 182 -23.69 2.55 -24.37
CA GLN A 182 -23.18 2.17 -25.69
C GLN A 182 -23.43 3.31 -26.67
N PRO A 183 -22.46 3.69 -27.52
CA PRO A 183 -22.62 4.80 -28.44
C PRO A 183 -23.77 4.51 -29.41
N THR A 184 -24.93 5.02 -29.11
CA THR A 184 -26.00 5.17 -30.12
C THR A 184 -25.58 6.33 -31.00
N CYS A 185 -25.44 6.06 -32.28
CA CYS A 185 -25.13 7.02 -33.32
C CYS A 185 -26.00 8.27 -33.20
N CYS A 186 -25.53 9.33 -32.59
CA CYS A 186 -25.86 10.75 -32.82
C CYS A 186 -25.33 11.62 -31.67
N THR A 187 -24.25 12.36 -31.98
CA THR A 187 -23.84 13.66 -31.48
C THR A 187 -24.48 14.24 -30.21
N VAL A 188 -23.81 14.11 -29.07
CA VAL A 188 -23.79 15.16 -28.04
C VAL A 188 -22.40 15.19 -27.43
N LYS A 189 -21.69 16.34 -27.57
CA LYS A 189 -20.44 16.62 -26.89
C LYS A 189 -20.73 16.83 -25.40
N GLN A 190 -20.73 15.78 -24.61
CA GLN A 190 -20.71 15.89 -23.17
C GLN A 190 -19.27 15.61 -22.72
N LYS A 191 -18.62 16.62 -22.13
CA LYS A 191 -17.34 16.45 -21.42
C LYS A 191 -17.62 15.65 -20.15
N SER A 192 -17.69 14.35 -20.27
CA SER A 192 -17.66 13.43 -19.13
C SER A 192 -16.21 13.05 -18.91
N ILE A 193 -15.69 13.34 -17.71
CA ILE A 193 -14.44 12.77 -17.25
C ILE A 193 -14.75 11.30 -16.94
N PHE A 194 -14.52 10.44 -17.93
CA PHE A 194 -14.69 9.00 -17.76
C PHE A 194 -13.48 8.42 -17.05
N TRP A 195 -13.72 7.77 -15.94
CA TRP A 195 -12.83 6.74 -15.44
C TRP A 195 -13.02 5.51 -16.32
N HIS A 196 -12.17 5.37 -17.32
CA HIS A 196 -12.19 4.20 -18.19
C HIS A 196 -11.54 3.05 -17.42
N CYS A 197 -12.35 2.19 -16.81
CA CYS A 197 -11.90 0.84 -16.48
C CYS A 197 -11.94 0.07 -17.81
N ALA A 198 -10.81 0.02 -18.50
CA ALA A 198 -10.73 -0.62 -19.84
C ALA A 198 -10.63 -2.14 -19.76
N THR A 199 -10.70 -2.73 -18.57
CA THR A 199 -10.68 -4.18 -18.34
C THR A 199 -11.70 -4.50 -17.24
N ASP A 200 -12.26 -5.72 -17.21
CA ASP A 200 -13.22 -6.24 -16.23
C ASP A 200 -12.64 -6.33 -14.79
N LYS A 201 -11.78 -5.39 -14.40
CA LYS A 201 -11.15 -5.34 -13.08
C LYS A 201 -12.11 -4.74 -12.07
N VAL A 202 -12.34 -5.48 -11.01
CA VAL A 202 -13.23 -5.07 -9.93
C VAL A 202 -12.49 -4.06 -9.04
N ILE A 203 -12.87 -2.78 -9.15
CA ILE A 203 -12.55 -1.79 -8.13
C ILE A 203 -13.69 -1.87 -7.11
N SER A 204 -13.46 -2.57 -6.01
CA SER A 204 -14.44 -2.69 -4.93
C SER A 204 -14.26 -1.52 -3.97
N PHE A 205 -15.32 -0.72 -3.81
CA PHE A 205 -15.36 0.35 -2.82
C PHE A 205 -16.12 -0.15 -1.57
N LEU A 206 -15.46 -0.11 -0.43
CA LEU A 206 -16.09 -0.38 0.85
C LEU A 206 -16.43 0.95 1.53
N PHE A 207 -17.71 1.15 1.83
CA PHE A 207 -18.19 2.27 2.63
C PHE A 207 -18.24 1.85 4.09
N SER A 208 -17.19 2.11 4.88
CA SER A 208 -17.26 2.19 6.35
C SER A 208 -15.90 2.45 7.01
N ASP A 209 -15.94 2.95 8.24
CA ASP A 209 -14.83 3.39 9.07
C ASP A 209 -13.69 2.37 9.19
N PHE A 210 -12.55 2.67 8.57
CA PHE A 210 -11.42 1.75 8.40
C PHE A 210 -10.44 1.75 9.58
N CYS A 211 -10.79 2.36 10.71
CA CYS A 211 -9.87 2.45 11.85
C CYS A 211 -9.74 1.17 12.69
N SER A 212 -10.48 0.10 12.41
CA SER A 212 -10.46 -1.15 13.20
C SER A 212 -10.26 -2.44 12.43
N CYS A 213 -10.04 -2.42 11.11
CA CYS A 213 -10.09 -3.62 10.27
C CYS A 213 -8.74 -4.29 9.95
N ILE A 214 -7.61 -3.79 10.42
CA ILE A 214 -6.32 -4.51 10.23
C ILE A 214 -6.24 -5.84 11.02
N VAL A 215 -7.19 -6.12 11.90
CA VAL A 215 -7.13 -7.30 12.81
C VAL A 215 -8.18 -8.39 12.51
N ASN A 216 -9.18 -8.17 11.65
CA ASN A 216 -10.25 -9.16 11.46
C ASN A 216 -10.64 -9.42 10.00
N PHE A 217 -9.74 -10.04 9.23
CA PHE A 217 -10.03 -10.58 7.89
C PHE A 217 -10.90 -11.87 7.92
N ASN A 218 -11.71 -12.09 8.95
CA ASN A 218 -12.48 -13.33 9.09
C ASN A 218 -13.78 -13.38 8.27
N HIS A 219 -14.12 -12.38 7.47
CA HIS A 219 -15.41 -12.31 6.75
C HIS A 219 -15.34 -11.79 5.30
N ILE A 220 -14.27 -12.03 4.57
CA ILE A 220 -14.35 -11.88 3.12
C ILE A 220 -14.84 -13.21 2.55
N ASN A 221 -16.14 -13.37 2.40
CA ASN A 221 -16.72 -14.39 1.54
C ASN A 221 -16.46 -13.99 0.09
N VAL A 222 -15.41 -14.53 -0.51
CA VAL A 222 -15.23 -14.51 -1.95
C VAL A 222 -16.20 -15.53 -2.52
N THR A 223 -17.45 -15.10 -2.79
CA THR A 223 -18.35 -15.91 -3.62
C THR A 223 -17.87 -15.79 -5.05
N GLY A 224 -17.20 -16.85 -5.53
CA GLY A 224 -16.87 -16.99 -6.92
C GLY A 224 -18.12 -17.06 -7.79
N ARG A 225 -18.10 -16.30 -8.86
CA ARG A 225 -18.69 -16.64 -10.16
C ARG A 225 -17.76 -16.11 -11.23
#